data_259241b498f1416c62f0c07949f19dd9
#
_entry.id   259241b498f1416c62f0c07949f19dd9
#
_cell.length_a   1.000
_cell.length_b   1.000
_cell.length_c   1.000
_cell.angle_alpha   90.00
_cell.angle_beta   90.00
_cell.angle_gamma   90.00
#
_symmetry.space_group_name_H-M   'P 1'
#
loop_
_entity.id
_entity.type
_entity.pdbx_description
1 polymer ?
#
loop_
_entity_poly.entity_id
_entity_poly.type
_entity_poly.pdbx_seq_one_letter_code
_entity_poly.pdbx_strand_id
1 'polypeptide(L)'
;MRRRVLNSTKSLLVKHGYKRTTIRMIVEESGVLIGSIYYIFKNKEDIFQSLILEMVQNGIAKIKERCPGESPIYLYAAVCESELKVMEESPIIRDVYTEGYESKQVFEHMVAQYVLLAHHIFDGTPYEASDEEYYQRSLMLKGAMHACISELYFETGHDYAKSRTQLLQLLMMLYHVPEQKAQETIQRIAAREEDWLQVAEELATRPIGE
;
A
#
# COMPACT_ATOMS: atom_id res chain seq x y z
N MET A 1 7.27 -21.90 -5.06
CA MET A 1 8.54 -21.26 -5.47
C MET A 1 8.40 -19.74 -5.47
N ARG A 2 7.47 -19.13 -6.23
CA ARG A 2 7.26 -17.68 -6.28
C ARG A 2 7.12 -17.06 -4.87
N ARG A 3 6.21 -17.57 -4.02
CA ARG A 3 6.00 -17.08 -2.65
C ARG A 3 7.26 -17.16 -1.77
N ARG A 4 8.09 -18.21 -1.93
CA ARG A 4 9.36 -18.33 -1.20
C ARG A 4 10.34 -17.22 -1.58
N VAL A 5 10.46 -16.91 -2.88
CA VAL A 5 11.28 -15.78 -3.36
C VAL A 5 10.78 -14.45 -2.78
N LEU A 6 9.47 -14.21 -2.82
CA LEU A 6 8.88 -12.96 -2.30
C LEU A 6 9.08 -12.81 -0.79
N ASN A 7 8.88 -13.87 -0.01
CA ASN A 7 9.10 -13.84 1.44
C ASN A 7 10.57 -13.61 1.81
N SER A 8 11.50 -14.28 1.11
CA SER A 8 12.93 -14.02 1.30
C SER A 8 13.30 -12.60 0.89
N THR A 9 12.73 -12.08 -0.20
CA THR A 9 12.93 -10.69 -0.60
C THR A 9 12.41 -9.73 0.47
N LYS A 10 11.20 -9.95 1.01
CA LYS A 10 10.64 -9.15 2.10
C LYS A 10 11.59 -9.12 3.31
N SER A 11 12.08 -10.28 3.77
CA SER A 11 13.03 -10.38 4.87
C SER A 11 14.31 -9.58 4.60
N LEU A 12 14.86 -9.68 3.40
CA LEU A 12 16.07 -8.96 3.00
C LEU A 12 15.85 -7.45 2.90
N LEU A 13 14.69 -7.02 2.40
CA LEU A 13 14.34 -5.59 2.34
C LEU A 13 14.24 -4.99 3.75
N VAL A 14 13.63 -5.70 4.68
CA VAL A 14 13.57 -5.28 6.10
C VAL A 14 14.97 -5.20 6.72
N LYS A 15 15.88 -6.11 6.36
CA LYS A 15 17.25 -6.14 6.93
C LYS A 15 18.20 -5.12 6.27
N HIS A 16 18.06 -4.88 4.98
CA HIS A 16 19.10 -4.21 4.18
C HIS A 16 18.60 -3.01 3.38
N GLY A 17 17.29 -2.82 3.24
CA GLY A 17 16.67 -1.85 2.32
C GLY A 17 16.73 -2.32 0.86
N TYR A 18 16.03 -1.59 -0.02
CA TYR A 18 15.92 -1.96 -1.44
C TYR A 18 17.26 -1.86 -2.19
N LYS A 19 18.01 -0.77 -2.01
CA LYS A 19 19.26 -0.52 -2.75
C LYS A 19 20.30 -1.61 -2.51
N ARG A 20 20.44 -2.08 -1.26
CA ARG A 20 21.43 -3.09 -0.88
C ARG A 20 20.99 -4.53 -1.10
N THR A 21 19.70 -4.80 -1.25
CA THR A 21 19.21 -6.14 -1.57
C THR A 21 19.53 -6.49 -3.01
N THR A 22 20.19 -7.64 -3.24
CA THR A 22 20.59 -8.13 -4.56
C THR A 22 19.93 -9.46 -4.90
N ILE A 23 19.85 -9.80 -6.20
CA ILE A 23 19.37 -11.13 -6.65
C ILE A 23 20.18 -12.25 -6.01
N ARG A 24 21.50 -12.08 -5.86
CA ARG A 24 22.36 -13.07 -5.21
C ARG A 24 21.93 -13.34 -3.76
N MET A 25 21.66 -12.30 -2.98
CA MET A 25 21.16 -12.45 -1.62
C MET A 25 19.80 -13.17 -1.61
N ILE A 26 18.91 -12.85 -2.56
CA ILE A 26 17.61 -13.52 -2.70
C ILE A 26 17.78 -15.01 -3.01
N VAL A 27 18.73 -15.38 -3.89
CA VAL A 27 19.09 -16.79 -4.16
C VAL A 27 19.55 -17.49 -2.88
N GLU A 28 20.49 -16.88 -2.16
CA GLU A 28 21.06 -17.43 -0.93
C GLU A 28 20.00 -17.60 0.18
N GLU A 29 19.17 -16.60 0.41
CA GLU A 29 18.12 -16.61 1.43
C GLU A 29 16.95 -17.54 1.07
N SER A 30 16.54 -17.55 -0.21
CA SER A 30 15.40 -18.36 -0.67
C SER A 30 15.77 -19.81 -0.96
N GLY A 31 17.02 -20.12 -1.20
CA GLY A 31 17.46 -21.42 -1.70
C GLY A 31 16.89 -21.78 -3.08
N VAL A 32 16.41 -20.80 -3.85
CA VAL A 32 15.89 -20.98 -5.20
C VAL A 32 17.00 -20.69 -6.20
N LEU A 33 17.21 -21.60 -7.15
CA LEU A 33 18.24 -21.44 -8.18
C LEU A 33 18.01 -20.17 -9.00
N ILE A 34 19.08 -19.46 -9.32
CA ILE A 34 19.04 -18.19 -10.04
C ILE A 34 18.28 -18.29 -11.38
N GLY A 35 18.45 -19.38 -12.14
CA GLY A 35 17.72 -19.62 -13.39
C GLY A 35 16.20 -19.75 -13.16
N SER A 36 15.79 -20.34 -12.04
CA SER A 36 14.38 -20.43 -11.65
C SER A 36 13.80 -19.09 -11.24
N ILE A 37 14.61 -18.23 -10.62
CA ILE A 37 14.19 -16.85 -10.28
C ILE A 37 13.94 -16.05 -11.57
N TYR A 38 14.89 -16.08 -12.52
CA TYR A 38 14.74 -15.37 -13.80
C TYR A 38 13.66 -15.94 -14.72
N TYR A 39 13.23 -17.19 -14.51
CA TYR A 39 12.07 -17.76 -15.18
C TYR A 39 10.76 -17.11 -14.72
N ILE A 40 10.67 -16.69 -13.43
CA ILE A 40 9.47 -16.12 -12.84
C ILE A 40 9.48 -14.58 -12.87
N PHE A 41 10.66 -13.99 -12.67
CA PHE A 41 10.87 -12.56 -12.54
C PHE A 41 11.96 -12.08 -13.47
N LYS A 42 11.70 -11.02 -14.23
CA LYS A 42 12.65 -10.48 -15.21
C LYS A 42 13.90 -9.87 -14.58
N ASN A 43 13.74 -9.21 -13.43
CA ASN A 43 14.78 -8.49 -12.73
C ASN A 43 14.39 -8.27 -11.24
N LYS A 44 15.22 -7.55 -10.49
CA LYS A 44 14.96 -7.22 -9.09
C LYS A 44 13.71 -6.34 -8.91
N GLU A 45 13.51 -5.40 -9.82
CA GLU A 45 12.35 -4.51 -9.85
C GLU A 45 11.05 -5.28 -9.98
N ASP A 46 11.00 -6.31 -10.82
CA ASP A 46 9.82 -7.17 -11.02
C ASP A 46 9.50 -7.99 -9.76
N ILE A 47 10.53 -8.47 -9.04
CA ILE A 47 10.34 -9.12 -7.73
C ILE A 47 9.74 -8.12 -6.74
N PHE A 48 10.28 -6.92 -6.68
CA PHE A 48 9.83 -5.87 -5.77
C PHE A 48 8.39 -5.42 -6.06
N GLN A 49 8.06 -5.19 -7.33
CA GLN A 49 6.70 -4.87 -7.77
C GLN A 49 5.72 -5.98 -7.38
N SER A 50 6.10 -7.24 -7.63
CA SER A 50 5.30 -8.39 -7.25
C SER A 50 5.10 -8.49 -5.74
N LEU A 51 6.11 -8.13 -4.96
CA LEU A 51 6.03 -8.11 -3.49
C LEU A 51 5.05 -7.04 -3.01
N ILE A 52 5.17 -5.80 -3.52
CA ILE A 52 4.25 -4.70 -3.17
C ILE A 52 2.82 -5.07 -3.51
N LEU A 53 2.59 -5.62 -4.70
CA LEU A 53 1.27 -6.07 -5.11
C LEU A 53 0.65 -7.08 -4.13
N GLU A 54 1.41 -8.09 -3.74
CA GLU A 54 0.93 -9.10 -2.78
C GLU A 54 0.69 -8.50 -1.38
N MET A 55 1.52 -7.55 -0.95
CA MET A 55 1.31 -6.85 0.32
C MET A 55 0.01 -6.03 0.30
N VAL A 56 -0.26 -5.30 -0.78
CA VAL A 56 -1.51 -4.54 -0.94
C VAL A 56 -2.71 -5.49 -0.94
N GLN A 57 -2.66 -6.58 -1.70
CA GLN A 57 -3.74 -7.57 -1.75
C GLN A 57 -4.01 -8.21 -0.37
N ASN A 58 -2.96 -8.56 0.36
CA ASN A 58 -3.10 -9.07 1.73
C ASN A 58 -3.69 -8.02 2.68
N GLY A 59 -3.28 -6.76 2.56
CA GLY A 59 -3.85 -5.65 3.33
C GLY A 59 -5.35 -5.50 3.10
N ILE A 60 -5.78 -5.52 1.83
CA ILE A 60 -7.20 -5.47 1.45
C ILE A 60 -7.98 -6.63 2.06
N ALA A 61 -7.46 -7.86 1.97
CA ALA A 61 -8.12 -9.04 2.53
C ALA A 61 -8.30 -8.90 4.04
N LYS A 62 -7.26 -8.50 4.77
CA LYS A 62 -7.30 -8.28 6.22
C LYS A 62 -8.28 -7.17 6.62
N ILE A 63 -8.36 -6.09 5.86
CA ILE A 63 -9.31 -5.01 6.10
C ILE A 63 -10.75 -5.48 5.89
N LYS A 64 -11.01 -6.26 4.83
CA LYS A 64 -12.34 -6.84 4.59
C LYS A 64 -12.78 -7.78 5.72
N GLU A 65 -11.87 -8.59 6.25
CA GLU A 65 -12.14 -9.46 7.40
C GLU A 65 -12.48 -8.67 8.68
N ARG A 66 -11.78 -7.56 8.92
CA ARG A 66 -12.01 -6.71 10.10
C ARG A 66 -13.20 -5.79 9.97
N CYS A 67 -13.65 -5.52 8.75
CA CYS A 67 -14.69 -4.55 8.44
C CYS A 67 -15.86 -5.19 7.66
N PRO A 68 -16.49 -6.27 8.14
CA PRO A 68 -17.56 -6.93 7.43
C PRO A 68 -18.78 -6.00 7.32
N GLY A 69 -19.36 -5.89 6.12
CA GLY A 69 -20.55 -5.09 5.85
C GLY A 69 -20.32 -3.57 5.76
N GLU A 70 -19.06 -3.13 5.80
CA GLU A 70 -18.74 -1.71 5.62
C GLU A 70 -18.97 -1.24 4.18
N SER A 71 -19.23 0.06 4.04
CA SER A 71 -19.48 0.65 2.73
C SER A 71 -18.20 0.62 1.86
N PRO A 72 -18.34 0.57 0.52
CA PRO A 72 -17.19 0.56 -0.41
C PRO A 72 -16.21 1.71 -0.15
N ILE A 73 -16.72 2.93 0.10
CA ILE A 73 -15.87 4.08 0.38
C ILE A 73 -15.12 3.96 1.70
N TYR A 74 -15.73 3.34 2.71
CA TYR A 74 -15.06 3.07 3.98
C TYR A 74 -13.91 2.07 3.78
N LEU A 75 -14.14 0.97 3.05
CA LEU A 75 -13.10 -0.03 2.78
C LEU A 75 -11.92 0.56 2.03
N TYR A 76 -12.17 1.39 1.03
CA TYR A 76 -11.11 2.04 0.26
C TYR A 76 -10.30 3.03 1.11
N ALA A 77 -10.98 3.83 1.92
CA ALA A 77 -10.35 4.75 2.86
C ALA A 77 -9.53 4.02 3.94
N ALA A 78 -10.04 2.89 4.45
CA ALA A 78 -9.33 2.06 5.42
C ALA A 78 -8.04 1.44 4.83
N VAL A 79 -8.03 1.08 3.55
CA VAL A 79 -6.80 0.64 2.85
C VAL A 79 -5.77 1.77 2.82
N CYS A 80 -6.17 2.98 2.43
CA CYS A 80 -5.28 4.13 2.40
C CYS A 80 -4.71 4.47 3.79
N GLU A 81 -5.56 4.48 4.82
CA GLU A 81 -5.16 4.73 6.21
C GLU A 81 -4.17 3.68 6.71
N SER A 82 -4.46 2.40 6.48
CA SER A 82 -3.57 1.31 6.89
C SER A 82 -2.21 1.38 6.20
N GLU A 83 -2.16 1.73 4.91
CA GLU A 83 -0.89 1.90 4.18
C GLU A 83 -0.07 3.04 4.78
N LEU A 84 -0.68 4.20 5.07
CA LEU A 84 0.01 5.32 5.71
C LEU A 84 0.47 4.95 7.13
N LYS A 85 -0.33 4.20 7.87
CA LYS A 85 0.02 3.76 9.22
C LYS A 85 1.23 2.82 9.21
N VAL A 86 1.31 1.89 8.25
CA VAL A 86 2.52 1.06 8.04
C VAL A 86 3.77 1.92 7.85
N MET A 87 3.67 2.99 7.07
CA MET A 87 4.80 3.89 6.78
C MET A 87 5.19 4.73 8.02
N GLU A 88 4.22 5.13 8.83
CA GLU A 88 4.46 5.84 10.09
C GLU A 88 5.22 4.95 11.09
N GLU A 89 4.76 3.73 11.28
CA GLU A 89 5.26 2.81 12.32
C GLU A 89 6.59 2.12 11.94
N SER A 90 6.85 1.92 10.64
CA SER A 90 8.03 1.19 10.18
C SER A 90 8.95 2.04 9.29
N PRO A 91 9.99 2.67 9.86
CA PRO A 91 10.98 3.42 9.07
C PRO A 91 11.58 2.61 7.92
N ILE A 92 11.80 1.31 8.13
CA ILE A 92 12.37 0.43 7.10
C ILE A 92 11.41 0.25 5.92
N ILE A 93 10.11 0.01 6.21
CA ILE A 93 9.11 -0.13 5.15
C ILE A 93 8.93 1.21 4.45
N ARG A 94 8.91 2.30 5.20
CA ARG A 94 8.87 3.65 4.66
C ARG A 94 10.01 3.91 3.67
N ASP A 95 11.24 3.57 4.02
CA ASP A 95 12.40 3.72 3.13
C ASP A 95 12.23 2.91 1.84
N VAL A 96 11.77 1.66 1.95
CA VAL A 96 11.50 0.79 0.80
C VAL A 96 10.43 1.39 -0.12
N TYR A 97 9.36 1.93 0.46
CA TYR A 97 8.29 2.60 -0.31
C TYR A 97 8.76 3.88 -0.97
N THR A 98 9.53 4.71 -0.26
CA THR A 98 10.10 5.95 -0.80
C THR A 98 11.01 5.64 -2.01
N GLU A 99 11.89 4.64 -1.90
CA GLU A 99 12.69 4.16 -3.03
C GLU A 99 11.81 3.65 -4.20
N GLY A 100 10.66 3.05 -3.90
CA GLY A 100 9.67 2.65 -4.88
C GLY A 100 9.02 3.84 -5.61
N TYR A 101 8.67 4.89 -4.90
CA TYR A 101 8.13 6.12 -5.50
C TYR A 101 9.14 6.86 -6.39
N GLU A 102 10.43 6.79 -6.10
CA GLU A 102 11.49 7.34 -6.95
C GLU A 102 11.65 6.57 -8.28
N SER A 103 11.21 5.32 -8.34
CA SER A 103 11.24 4.51 -9.55
C SER A 103 9.96 4.74 -10.37
N LYS A 104 10.10 5.35 -11.56
CA LYS A 104 8.95 5.56 -12.46
C LYS A 104 8.16 4.28 -12.70
N GLN A 105 8.83 3.16 -12.97
CA GLN A 105 8.19 1.89 -13.26
C GLN A 105 7.44 1.33 -12.05
N VAL A 106 8.02 1.43 -10.85
CA VAL A 106 7.36 0.98 -9.61
C VAL A 106 6.14 1.86 -9.33
N PHE A 107 6.28 3.17 -9.46
CA PHE A 107 5.18 4.11 -9.24
C PHE A 107 4.00 3.86 -10.20
N GLU A 108 4.27 3.67 -11.50
CA GLU A 108 3.23 3.30 -12.48
C GLU A 108 2.48 2.02 -12.06
N HIS A 109 3.20 1.01 -11.55
CA HIS A 109 2.57 -0.21 -11.05
C HIS A 109 1.74 0.02 -9.77
N MET A 110 2.22 0.84 -8.85
CA MET A 110 1.45 1.20 -7.64
C MET A 110 0.14 1.90 -8.02
N VAL A 111 0.16 2.82 -8.98
CA VAL A 111 -1.06 3.45 -9.52
C VAL A 111 -1.98 2.41 -10.14
N ALA A 112 -1.46 1.52 -11.00
CA ALA A 112 -2.24 0.45 -11.62
C ALA A 112 -2.91 -0.48 -10.60
N GLN A 113 -2.24 -0.78 -9.47
CA GLN A 113 -2.85 -1.58 -8.41
C GLN A 113 -4.02 -0.85 -7.72
N TYR A 114 -3.94 0.46 -7.56
CA TYR A 114 -5.02 1.25 -7.01
C TYR A 114 -6.21 1.37 -7.98
N VAL A 115 -5.95 1.38 -9.29
CA VAL A 115 -7.01 1.27 -10.32
C VAL A 115 -7.75 -0.06 -10.18
N LEU A 116 -7.01 -1.18 -10.12
CA LEU A 116 -7.61 -2.51 -9.93
C LEU A 116 -8.38 -2.62 -8.60
N LEU A 117 -7.85 -2.02 -7.54
CA LEU A 117 -8.53 -1.95 -6.26
C LEU A 117 -9.83 -1.15 -6.36
N ALA A 118 -9.80 0.00 -7.06
CA ALA A 118 -10.97 0.84 -7.25
C ALA A 118 -12.08 0.09 -8.01
N HIS A 119 -11.77 -0.59 -9.12
CA HIS A 119 -12.69 -1.48 -9.81
C HIS A 119 -13.27 -2.54 -8.86
N HIS A 120 -12.41 -3.24 -8.14
CA HIS A 120 -12.87 -4.32 -7.25
C HIS A 120 -13.80 -3.85 -6.12
N ILE A 121 -13.64 -2.60 -5.67
CA ILE A 121 -14.44 -2.03 -4.57
C ILE A 121 -15.66 -1.27 -5.07
N PHE A 122 -15.56 -0.58 -6.20
CA PHE A 122 -16.55 0.41 -6.62
C PHE A 122 -17.43 0.00 -7.79
N ASP A 123 -17.04 -0.98 -8.62
CA ASP A 123 -17.89 -1.45 -9.73
C ASP A 123 -19.23 -1.95 -9.20
N GLY A 124 -20.33 -1.53 -9.82
CA GLY A 124 -21.69 -1.83 -9.40
C GLY A 124 -22.16 -1.04 -8.15
N THR A 125 -21.40 -0.04 -7.69
CA THR A 125 -21.77 0.84 -6.57
C THR A 125 -22.05 2.27 -7.04
N PRO A 126 -22.61 3.14 -6.17
CA PRO A 126 -22.78 4.57 -6.50
C PRO A 126 -21.47 5.34 -6.77
N TYR A 127 -20.31 4.73 -6.54
CA TYR A 127 -18.98 5.31 -6.75
C TYR A 127 -18.29 4.76 -8.00
N GLU A 128 -19.01 3.95 -8.80
CA GLU A 128 -18.52 3.46 -10.08
C GLU A 128 -18.12 4.62 -11.00
N ALA A 129 -17.01 4.43 -11.71
CA ALA A 129 -16.44 5.43 -12.58
C ALA A 129 -15.84 4.78 -13.84
N SER A 130 -15.49 5.58 -14.83
CA SER A 130 -14.77 5.09 -16.00
C SER A 130 -13.32 4.71 -15.66
N ASP A 131 -12.70 3.86 -16.50
CA ASP A 131 -11.29 3.47 -16.37
C ASP A 131 -10.36 4.71 -16.30
N GLU A 132 -10.65 5.73 -17.09
CA GLU A 132 -9.91 6.98 -17.11
C GLU A 132 -10.03 7.74 -15.78
N GLU A 133 -11.23 7.83 -15.20
CA GLU A 133 -11.45 8.47 -13.90
C GLU A 133 -10.81 7.68 -12.77
N TYR A 134 -10.92 6.35 -12.78
CA TYR A 134 -10.21 5.51 -11.81
C TYR A 134 -8.70 5.72 -11.88
N TYR A 135 -8.13 5.80 -13.10
CA TYR A 135 -6.72 6.08 -13.28
C TYR A 135 -6.33 7.45 -12.73
N GLN A 136 -7.06 8.52 -13.09
CA GLN A 136 -6.77 9.88 -12.63
C GLN A 136 -6.88 10.00 -11.10
N ARG A 137 -7.94 9.46 -10.51
CA ARG A 137 -8.14 9.46 -9.06
C ARG A 137 -7.05 8.69 -8.34
N SER A 138 -6.66 7.51 -8.85
CA SER A 138 -5.59 6.69 -8.28
C SER A 138 -4.23 7.38 -8.37
N LEU A 139 -3.94 8.05 -9.49
CA LEU A 139 -2.71 8.82 -9.68
C LEU A 139 -2.61 9.98 -8.68
N MET A 140 -3.68 10.76 -8.54
CA MET A 140 -3.73 11.88 -7.58
C MET A 140 -3.58 11.37 -6.15
N LEU A 141 -4.29 10.30 -5.79
CA LEU A 141 -4.25 9.74 -4.45
C LEU A 141 -2.87 9.20 -4.10
N LYS A 142 -2.23 8.45 -5.02
CA LYS A 142 -0.87 7.93 -4.80
C LYS A 142 0.16 9.05 -4.72
N GLY A 143 0.00 10.13 -5.50
CA GLY A 143 0.83 11.33 -5.38
C GLY A 143 0.68 12.02 -4.02
N ALA A 144 -0.55 12.17 -3.52
CA ALA A 144 -0.83 12.73 -2.20
C ALA A 144 -0.29 11.81 -1.08
N MET A 145 -0.43 10.48 -1.20
CA MET A 145 0.16 9.52 -0.26
C MET A 145 1.69 9.66 -0.21
N HIS A 146 2.34 9.80 -1.38
CA HIS A 146 3.78 10.04 -1.42
C HIS A 146 4.17 11.32 -0.69
N ALA A 147 3.41 12.41 -0.85
CA ALA A 147 3.64 13.66 -0.13
C ALA A 147 3.52 13.46 1.40
N CYS A 148 2.49 12.77 1.87
CA CYS A 148 2.33 12.42 3.29
C CYS A 148 3.50 11.58 3.81
N ILE A 149 3.96 10.57 3.05
CA ILE A 149 5.09 9.72 3.45
C ILE A 149 6.39 10.55 3.50
N SER A 150 6.58 11.45 2.52
CA SER A 150 7.76 12.33 2.49
C SER A 150 7.82 13.27 3.69
N GLU A 151 6.67 13.71 4.21
CA GLU A 151 6.59 14.56 5.41
C GLU A 151 7.21 13.89 6.65
N LEU A 152 7.19 12.55 6.74
CA LEU A 152 7.81 11.81 7.84
C LEU A 152 9.35 11.96 7.91
N TYR A 153 9.97 12.48 6.86
CA TYR A 153 11.41 12.81 6.83
C TYR A 153 11.68 14.29 7.10
N PHE A 154 10.63 15.12 7.21
CA PHE A 154 10.81 16.56 7.45
C PHE A 154 10.88 16.82 8.94
N GLU A 155 11.82 17.64 9.37
CA GLU A 155 11.97 18.10 10.76
C GLU A 155 11.03 19.29 11.04
N THR A 156 9.75 19.19 10.66
CA THR A 156 8.81 20.32 10.75
C THR A 156 8.05 20.38 12.07
N GLY A 157 8.02 19.27 12.82
CA GLY A 157 7.21 19.15 14.03
C GLY A 157 5.70 19.18 13.78
N HIS A 158 5.26 18.97 12.54
CA HIS A 158 3.84 18.92 12.19
C HIS A 158 3.20 17.61 12.69
N ASP A 159 1.91 17.69 12.93
CA ASP A 159 1.10 16.55 13.36
C ASP A 159 0.73 15.69 12.13
N TYR A 160 1.39 14.56 11.98
CA TYR A 160 1.18 13.64 10.86
C TYR A 160 -0.26 13.11 10.79
N ALA A 161 -0.98 13.00 11.92
CA ALA A 161 -2.38 12.61 11.94
C ALA A 161 -3.27 13.59 11.17
N LYS A 162 -2.90 14.88 11.12
CA LYS A 162 -3.61 15.87 10.30
C LYS A 162 -3.39 15.62 8.82
N SER A 163 -2.18 15.29 8.39
CA SER A 163 -1.87 14.99 6.99
C SER A 163 -2.61 13.74 6.52
N ARG A 164 -2.70 12.70 7.35
CA ARG A 164 -3.53 11.51 7.07
C ARG A 164 -5.02 11.89 6.93
N THR A 165 -5.54 12.71 7.85
CA THR A 165 -6.92 13.20 7.77
C THR A 165 -7.18 13.98 6.48
N GLN A 166 -6.27 14.85 6.06
CA GLN A 166 -6.38 15.60 4.81
C GLN A 166 -6.36 14.69 3.58
N LEU A 167 -5.55 13.62 3.60
CA LEU A 167 -5.56 12.62 2.53
C LEU A 167 -6.93 11.94 2.43
N LEU A 168 -7.52 11.53 3.55
CA LEU A 168 -8.87 10.94 3.55
C LEU A 168 -9.93 11.94 3.06
N GLN A 169 -9.82 13.22 3.40
CA GLN A 169 -10.69 14.27 2.85
C GLN A 169 -10.54 14.40 1.33
N LEU A 170 -9.30 14.39 0.81
CA LEU A 170 -9.04 14.39 -0.63
C LEU A 170 -9.69 13.17 -1.31
N LEU A 171 -9.56 11.98 -0.73
CA LEU A 171 -10.20 10.77 -1.23
C LEU A 171 -11.71 10.96 -1.32
N MET A 172 -12.37 11.47 -0.26
CA MET A 172 -13.81 11.71 -0.25
C MET A 172 -14.23 12.71 -1.33
N MET A 173 -13.44 13.75 -1.58
CA MET A 173 -13.69 14.73 -2.66
C MET A 173 -13.56 14.08 -4.04
N LEU A 174 -12.53 13.29 -4.29
CA LEU A 174 -12.31 12.62 -5.58
C LEU A 174 -13.44 11.66 -5.96
N TYR A 175 -14.11 11.06 -4.97
CA TYR A 175 -15.24 10.16 -5.16
C TYR A 175 -16.60 10.84 -4.93
N HIS A 176 -16.64 12.18 -4.84
CA HIS A 176 -17.86 12.97 -4.68
C HIS A 176 -18.72 12.50 -3.52
N VAL A 177 -18.11 12.07 -2.41
CA VAL A 177 -18.83 11.63 -1.20
C VAL A 177 -19.49 12.83 -0.56
N PRO A 178 -20.81 12.76 -0.22
CA PRO A 178 -21.47 13.84 0.49
C PRO A 178 -20.76 14.19 1.80
N GLU A 179 -20.65 15.48 2.12
CA GLU A 179 -19.83 16.00 3.22
C GLU A 179 -20.12 15.33 4.56
N GLN A 180 -21.40 15.17 4.91
CA GLN A 180 -21.77 14.50 6.15
C GLN A 180 -21.23 13.07 6.21
N LYS A 181 -21.41 12.30 5.12
CA LYS A 181 -20.93 10.91 5.03
C LYS A 181 -19.40 10.84 5.03
N ALA A 182 -18.73 11.81 4.42
CA ALA A 182 -17.28 11.93 4.44
C ALA A 182 -16.75 12.11 5.87
N GLN A 183 -17.33 13.06 6.62
CA GLN A 183 -16.97 13.32 8.01
C GLN A 183 -17.21 12.10 8.90
N GLU A 184 -18.39 11.46 8.80
CA GLU A 184 -18.70 10.23 9.54
C GLU A 184 -17.71 9.10 9.23
N THR A 185 -17.38 8.91 7.95
CA THR A 185 -16.43 7.87 7.54
C THR A 185 -15.04 8.12 8.10
N ILE A 186 -14.53 9.35 8.00
CA ILE A 186 -13.21 9.74 8.52
C ILE A 186 -13.13 9.57 10.04
N GLN A 187 -14.16 10.02 10.77
CA GLN A 187 -14.22 9.85 12.22
C GLN A 187 -14.21 8.38 12.64
N ARG A 188 -14.96 7.53 11.92
CA ARG A 188 -15.01 6.08 12.19
C ARG A 188 -13.68 5.40 11.90
N ILE A 189 -12.95 5.82 10.87
CA ILE A 189 -11.61 5.32 10.57
C ILE A 189 -10.63 5.75 11.66
N ALA A 190 -10.65 7.01 12.07
CA ALA A 190 -9.79 7.52 13.14
C ALA A 190 -10.06 6.83 14.50
N ALA A 191 -11.32 6.49 14.80
CA ALA A 191 -11.69 5.77 16.03
C ALA A 191 -11.18 4.31 16.09
N ARG A 192 -10.67 3.76 14.99
CA ARG A 192 -10.16 2.38 14.88
C ARG A 192 -8.65 2.31 14.67
N GLU A 193 -7.91 3.26 15.20
CA GLU A 193 -6.46 3.36 15.00
C GLU A 193 -5.71 2.07 15.41
N GLU A 194 -6.15 1.39 16.47
CA GLU A 194 -5.56 0.11 16.91
C GLU A 194 -5.71 -1.00 15.85
N ASP A 195 -6.83 -1.04 15.13
CA ASP A 195 -7.03 -2.01 14.05
C ASP A 195 -6.04 -1.79 12.91
N TRP A 196 -5.79 -0.52 12.56
CA TRP A 196 -4.84 -0.17 11.50
C TRP A 196 -3.40 -0.44 11.91
N LEU A 197 -3.06 -0.23 13.18
CA LEU A 197 -1.77 -0.61 13.75
C LEU A 197 -1.56 -2.13 13.67
N GLN A 198 -2.55 -2.92 14.04
CA GLN A 198 -2.46 -4.38 13.94
C GLN A 198 -2.31 -4.85 12.48
N VAL A 199 -3.06 -4.27 11.54
CA VAL A 199 -2.89 -4.55 10.10
C VAL A 199 -1.48 -4.20 9.65
N ALA A 200 -0.97 -3.03 10.06
CA ALA A 200 0.37 -2.58 9.74
C ALA A 200 1.44 -3.55 10.26
N GLU A 201 1.35 -3.97 11.52
CA GLU A 201 2.27 -4.91 12.15
C GLU A 201 2.23 -6.28 11.45
N GLU A 202 1.05 -6.80 11.15
CA GLU A 202 0.90 -8.06 10.42
C GLU A 202 1.50 -7.99 9.00
N LEU A 203 1.27 -6.90 8.28
CA LEU A 203 1.86 -6.70 6.96
C LEU A 203 3.37 -6.55 7.01
N ALA A 204 3.92 -5.97 8.08
CA ALA A 204 5.35 -5.82 8.26
C ALA A 204 6.02 -7.16 8.62
N THR A 205 5.44 -7.95 9.54
CA THR A 205 6.10 -9.08 10.19
C THR A 205 5.74 -10.45 9.61
N ARG A 206 4.48 -10.66 9.21
CA ARG A 206 4.03 -11.99 8.73
C ARG A 206 4.48 -12.28 7.31
N PRO A 207 4.70 -13.55 6.97
CA PRO A 207 4.94 -13.97 5.59
C PRO A 207 3.76 -13.61 4.68
N ILE A 208 4.04 -13.42 3.40
CA ILE A 208 3.00 -13.18 2.40
C ILE A 208 2.15 -14.44 2.23
N GLY A 209 0.83 -14.26 2.30
CA GLY A 209 -0.16 -15.33 2.12
C GLY A 209 -0.45 -16.15 3.39
N GLU A 210 -0.19 -15.57 4.56
CA GLU A 210 -0.63 -16.05 5.88
C GLU A 210 -1.55 -15.04 6.55
#